data_04fb8ce03acd1092205e723b877db661
#
_entry.id   04fb8ce03acd1092205e723b877db661
#
_cell.length_a   1.000
_cell.length_b   1.000
_cell.length_c   1.000
_cell.angle_alpha   90.00
_cell.angle_beta   90.00
_cell.angle_gamma   90.00
#
_symmetry.space_group_name_H-M   'P 1'
#
loop_
_entity.id
_entity.type
_entity.pdbx_description
1 polymer ?
#
loop_
_entity_poly.entity_id
_entity_poly.type
_entity_poly.pdbx_seq_one_letter_code
_entity_poly.pdbx_strand_id
1 'polypeptide(L)'
;MQNFTRRIAVDQNFNPEFFFNRIYTVHGMRYHISVMDGNGQTFAFNMEQKNGSWKIIDAPKLPDWIITIESKLQDAIEKSVD
;
A
#
# COMPACT_ATOMS: atom_id res chain seq x y z
N MET A 1 13.08 11.94 -1.69
CA MET A 1 12.02 11.00 -2.04
C MET A 1 12.48 9.60 -1.67
N GLN A 2 11.65 8.86 -0.97
CA GLN A 2 12.01 7.52 -0.57
C GLN A 2 10.99 6.52 -1.05
N ASN A 3 11.49 5.54 -1.78
CA ASN A 3 10.69 4.44 -2.26
C ASN A 3 11.19 3.18 -1.59
N PHE A 4 10.29 2.26 -1.31
CA PHE A 4 10.70 0.99 -0.75
C PHE A 4 9.74 -0.10 -1.20
N THR A 5 10.17 -1.34 -1.03
CA THR A 5 9.33 -2.48 -1.31
C THR A 5 9.17 -3.31 -0.05
N ARG A 6 8.06 -4.01 0.04
CA ARG A 6 7.81 -4.88 1.17
C ARG A 6 6.97 -6.05 0.72
N ARG A 7 7.40 -7.24 1.10
CA ARG A 7 6.60 -8.43 0.83
C ARG A 7 5.63 -8.62 1.99
N ILE A 8 4.35 -8.75 1.66
CA ILE A 8 3.30 -8.83 2.67
C ILE A 8 2.49 -10.10 2.43
N ALA A 9 2.35 -10.92 3.45
CA ALA A 9 1.58 -12.15 3.35
C ALA A 9 0.10 -11.83 3.31
N VAL A 10 -0.56 -12.24 2.23
CA VAL A 10 -2.00 -12.15 2.10
C VAL A 10 -2.62 -13.43 2.66
N ASP A 11 -2.04 -14.58 2.30
CA ASP A 11 -2.41 -15.86 2.89
C ASP A 11 -1.19 -16.78 2.84
N GLN A 12 -1.37 -18.05 3.16
CA GLN A 12 -0.27 -18.99 3.25
C GLN A 12 0.47 -19.18 1.93
N ASN A 13 -0.22 -19.01 0.82
CA ASN A 13 0.32 -19.27 -0.50
C ASN A 13 0.51 -18.04 -1.35
N PHE A 14 0.20 -16.87 -0.84
CA PHE A 14 0.28 -15.65 -1.61
C PHE A 14 0.96 -14.57 -0.79
N ASN A 15 2.15 -14.20 -1.22
CA ASN A 15 3.03 -13.31 -0.48
C ASN A 15 3.65 -12.29 -1.45
N PRO A 16 2.81 -11.45 -2.05
CA PRO A 16 3.29 -10.55 -3.11
C PRO A 16 4.14 -9.42 -2.57
N GLU A 17 4.95 -8.85 -3.45
CA GLU A 17 5.77 -7.71 -3.13
C GLU A 17 5.03 -6.43 -3.49
N PHE A 18 4.90 -5.53 -2.52
CA PHE A 18 4.28 -4.23 -2.70
C PHE A 18 5.36 -3.17 -2.89
N PHE A 19 5.13 -2.28 -3.85
CA PHE A 19 6.05 -1.18 -4.14
C PHE A 19 5.43 0.10 -3.61
N PHE A 20 6.15 0.79 -2.72
CA PHE A 20 5.67 1.99 -2.05
C PHE A 20 6.45 3.19 -2.57
N ASN A 21 5.75 4.15 -3.16
CA ASN A 21 6.36 5.39 -3.63
C ASN A 21 5.83 6.55 -2.80
N ARG A 22 6.72 7.26 -2.12
CA ARG A 22 6.35 8.41 -1.32
C ARG A 22 6.14 9.61 -2.21
N ILE A 23 5.00 10.27 -2.07
CA ILE A 23 4.62 11.43 -2.87
C ILE A 23 4.27 12.57 -1.93
N TYR A 24 4.82 13.74 -2.19
CA TYR A 24 4.49 14.94 -1.42
C TYR A 24 3.52 15.79 -2.24
N THR A 25 2.42 16.19 -1.61
CA THR A 25 1.41 17.03 -2.24
C THR A 25 1.22 18.28 -1.40
N VAL A 26 0.43 19.22 -1.92
CA VAL A 26 0.10 20.44 -1.18
C VAL A 26 -0.71 20.14 0.07
N HIS A 27 -1.33 18.97 0.14
CA HIS A 27 -2.13 18.54 1.28
C HIS A 27 -1.40 17.60 2.22
N GLY A 28 -0.13 17.36 1.96
CA GLY A 28 0.67 16.46 2.79
C GLY A 28 1.27 15.33 2.00
N MET A 29 1.75 14.35 2.73
CA MET A 29 2.42 13.19 2.16
C MET A 29 1.42 12.06 1.93
N ARG A 30 1.59 11.35 0.82
CA ARG A 30 0.82 10.15 0.56
C ARG A 30 1.73 9.11 -0.07
N TYR A 31 1.27 7.87 -0.11
CA TYR A 31 1.99 6.79 -0.78
C TYR A 31 1.20 6.31 -1.98
N HIS A 32 1.90 6.14 -3.10
CA HIS A 32 1.35 5.45 -4.24
C HIS A 32 1.89 4.02 -4.19
N ILE A 33 0.99 3.05 -4.15
CA ILE A 33 1.35 1.66 -3.92
C ILE A 33 0.91 0.83 -5.11
N SER A 34 1.76 -0.08 -5.54
CA SER A 34 1.42 -0.99 -6.62
C SER A 34 1.81 -2.41 -6.23
N VAL A 35 1.07 -3.37 -6.77
CA VAL A 35 1.29 -4.78 -6.51
C VAL A 35 0.77 -5.59 -7.69
N MET A 36 1.41 -6.70 -7.99
CA MET A 36 0.97 -7.60 -9.04
C MET A 36 0.42 -8.87 -8.40
N ASP A 37 -0.74 -9.33 -8.90
CA ASP A 37 -1.31 -10.58 -8.40
C ASP A 37 -0.61 -11.78 -9.06
N GLY A 38 -1.06 -12.99 -8.71
CA GLY A 38 -0.46 -14.21 -9.23
C GLY A 38 -0.71 -14.44 -10.72
N ASN A 39 -1.62 -13.69 -11.33
CA ASN A 39 -1.96 -13.81 -12.74
C ASN A 39 -1.32 -12.74 -13.59
N GLY A 40 -0.46 -11.91 -13.01
CA GLY A 40 0.23 -10.87 -13.77
C GLY A 40 -0.55 -9.57 -13.88
N GLN A 41 -1.68 -9.44 -13.21
CA GLN A 41 -2.44 -8.21 -13.22
C GLN A 41 -1.89 -7.25 -12.15
N THR A 42 -1.68 -6.00 -12.54
CA THR A 42 -1.15 -4.99 -11.62
C THR A 42 -2.28 -4.14 -11.06
N PHE A 43 -2.24 -3.93 -9.74
CA PHE A 43 -3.16 -3.03 -9.06
C PHE A 43 -2.37 -1.88 -8.48
N ALA A 44 -2.93 -0.68 -8.55
CA ALA A 44 -2.31 0.50 -7.98
C ALA A 44 -3.34 1.30 -7.21
N PHE A 45 -2.91 1.90 -6.10
CA PHE A 45 -3.79 2.68 -5.25
C PHE A 45 -2.96 3.63 -4.41
N ASN A 46 -3.63 4.57 -3.76
CA ASN A 46 -2.96 5.54 -2.91
C ASN A 46 -3.39 5.35 -1.47
N MET A 47 -2.49 5.70 -0.54
CA MET A 47 -2.82 5.74 0.88
C MET A 47 -2.47 7.11 1.44
N GLU A 48 -3.33 7.61 2.29
CA GLU A 48 -3.18 8.92 2.92
C GLU A 48 -3.32 8.79 4.41
N GLN A 49 -2.59 9.61 5.15
CA GLN A 49 -2.67 9.60 6.60
C GLN A 49 -3.83 10.49 7.05
N LYS A 50 -4.73 9.93 7.85
CA LYS A 50 -5.86 10.65 8.42
C LYS A 50 -5.95 10.28 9.89
N ASN A 51 -5.88 11.29 10.75
CA ASN A 51 -5.99 11.08 12.21
C ASN A 51 -5.00 10.06 12.73
N GLY A 52 -3.79 10.06 12.18
CA GLY A 52 -2.75 9.17 12.62
C GLY A 52 -2.76 7.79 11.99
N SER A 53 -3.75 7.50 11.14
CA SER A 53 -3.86 6.20 10.48
C SER A 53 -3.73 6.34 8.99
N TRP A 54 -3.08 5.38 8.36
CA TRP A 54 -2.95 5.34 6.91
C TRP A 54 -4.14 4.60 6.32
N LYS A 55 -4.84 5.23 5.39
CA LYS A 55 -6.04 4.68 4.77
C LYS A 55 -5.92 4.65 3.27
N ILE A 56 -6.47 3.62 2.66
CA ILE A 56 -6.55 3.52 1.21
C ILE A 56 -7.57 4.56 0.71
N ILE A 57 -7.18 5.32 -0.31
CA ILE A 57 -8.06 6.31 -0.92
C ILE A 57 -8.08 6.10 -2.43
N ASP A 58 -9.12 6.62 -3.08
CA ASP A 58 -9.24 6.64 -4.54
C ASP A 58 -9.08 5.26 -5.16
N ALA A 59 -9.73 4.26 -4.56
CA ALA A 59 -9.54 2.90 -5.00
C ALA A 59 -10.88 2.18 -5.10
N PRO A 60 -11.76 2.59 -6.02
CA PRO A 60 -13.12 2.04 -6.05
C PRO A 60 -13.20 0.59 -6.52
N LYS A 61 -12.17 0.05 -7.14
CA LYS A 61 -12.23 -1.29 -7.72
C LYS A 61 -11.10 -2.20 -7.27
N LEU A 62 -10.62 -2.02 -6.05
CA LEU A 62 -9.59 -2.91 -5.53
C LEU A 62 -10.19 -4.25 -5.14
N PRO A 63 -9.43 -5.33 -5.35
CA PRO A 63 -9.88 -6.64 -4.89
C PRO A 63 -9.89 -6.71 -3.36
N ASP A 64 -10.73 -7.60 -2.84
CA ASP A 64 -10.89 -7.74 -1.38
C ASP A 64 -9.59 -8.08 -0.68
N TRP A 65 -8.71 -8.84 -1.33
CA TRP A 65 -7.48 -9.25 -0.66
C TRP A 65 -6.56 -8.07 -0.36
N ILE A 66 -6.65 -6.98 -1.14
CA ILE A 66 -5.89 -5.77 -0.83
C ILE A 66 -6.55 -5.01 0.31
N ILE A 67 -7.87 -4.88 0.28
CA ILE A 67 -8.60 -4.18 1.32
C ILE A 67 -8.42 -4.87 2.66
N THR A 68 -8.41 -6.18 2.67
CA THR A 68 -8.27 -6.96 3.89
C THR A 68 -6.92 -6.74 4.58
N ILE A 69 -5.87 -6.47 3.80
CA ILE A 69 -4.53 -6.30 4.39
C ILE A 69 -4.16 -4.83 4.58
N GLU A 70 -5.12 -3.93 4.60
CA GLU A 70 -4.85 -2.50 4.77
C GLU A 70 -4.04 -2.22 6.04
N SER A 71 -4.34 -2.91 7.13
CA SER A 71 -3.59 -2.72 8.37
C SER A 71 -2.13 -3.14 8.23
N LYS A 72 -1.85 -4.16 7.43
CA LYS A 72 -0.48 -4.58 7.19
C LYS A 72 0.27 -3.57 6.33
N LEU A 73 -0.43 -2.92 5.39
CA LEU A 73 0.17 -1.86 4.61
C LEU A 73 0.50 -0.67 5.50
N GLN A 74 -0.39 -0.33 6.42
CA GLN A 74 -0.13 0.73 7.39
C GLN A 74 1.11 0.42 8.22
N ASP A 75 1.22 -0.80 8.72
CA ASP A 75 2.38 -1.22 9.49
C ASP A 75 3.67 -1.07 8.69
N ALA A 76 3.63 -1.46 7.42
CA ALA A 76 4.81 -1.36 6.57
C ALA A 76 5.26 0.09 6.41
N ILE A 77 4.30 0.99 6.21
CA ILE A 77 4.62 2.41 6.09
C ILE A 77 5.20 2.94 7.39
N GLU A 78 4.59 2.60 8.51
CA GLU A 78 5.03 3.11 9.81
C GLU A 78 6.41 2.63 10.18
N LYS A 79 6.75 1.40 9.80
CA LYS A 79 8.07 0.85 10.11
C LYS A 79 9.16 1.36 9.19
N SER A 80 8.80 1.92 8.05
CA SER A 80 9.77 2.43 7.09
C SER A 80 10.09 3.90 7.33
N VAL A 81 9.30 4.59 8.14
CA VAL A 81 9.50 6.02 8.44
C VAL A 81 10.42 6.14 9.65
N ASP A 82 11.50 6.86 9.45
CA ASP A 82 12.45 7.14 10.52
C ASP A 82 12.32 8.57 11.00
#